data_25de7730ddf8f156e2976177c65e1f4e
#
_entry.id   25de7730ddf8f156e2976177c65e1f4e
#
_cell.length_a   1.000
_cell.length_b   1.000
_cell.length_c   1.000
_cell.angle_alpha   90.00
_cell.angle_beta   90.00
_cell.angle_gamma   90.00
#
_symmetry.space_group_name_H-M   'P 1'
#
loop_
_entity.id
_entity.type
_entity.pdbx_description
1 polymer ?
#
loop_
_entity_poly.entity_id
_entity_poly.type
_entity_poly.pdbx_seq_one_letter_code
_entity_poly.pdbx_strand_id
1 'polypeptide(L)'
;MSEFVMRYLRLSVICLPLLCLLLVSCNGVHSTKVEGEEVAMRHSALLKITDCDGYSVVEVDNPWGKGLLNRYLLVPSDSVLPDDLPSGVVVRTPLQRVVLFSGVHASLFEELGLLSAISGICDSRYLYSHGVRRGLEDGTILDCGSSVNVNSEVVAQISPDAIFVLPYENGGYGKLERFSFPIVECADYMESSPLGCAEWMRFYGRLLGCAEKSDSIFNAVCGEYDSLSRMAADVTERPKLMCELKSTSAWYVPGGMSTMGQMYKDAGADYAFAHYDASGSVPLAVEVVLDKAGDSDIWLVKYNSENDKTYSSLLAEYNGYMHFKPFENRNVYACNTHKKNVFEETAFHPERLLRELVALFHPVLLPDYRTVYYEKMR
;
A
#
# COMPACT_ATOMS: atom_id res chain seq x y z
N MET A 1 14.39 -27.57 -72.41
CA MET A 1 14.26 -27.09 -70.96
C MET A 1 13.29 -28.03 -70.32
N SER A 2 13.87 -28.94 -69.58
CA SER A 2 13.48 -30.32 -69.45
C SER A 2 12.39 -30.55 -68.41
N GLU A 3 11.73 -31.67 -68.45
CA GLU A 3 10.74 -32.24 -67.54
C GLU A 3 11.12 -32.11 -66.05
N PHE A 4 12.40 -31.95 -65.80
CA PHE A 4 12.92 -31.74 -64.43
C PHE A 4 12.44 -30.40 -63.73
N VAL A 5 12.36 -29.29 -64.52
CA VAL A 5 11.91 -27.98 -64.02
C VAL A 5 10.40 -27.97 -63.73
N MET A 6 9.61 -28.71 -64.56
CA MET A 6 8.16 -28.81 -64.34
C MET A 6 7.79 -29.66 -63.10
N ARG A 7 8.66 -30.63 -62.75
CA ARG A 7 8.42 -31.43 -61.53
C ARG A 7 8.67 -30.68 -60.23
N TYR A 8 9.64 -29.79 -60.20
CA TYR A 8 9.86 -28.88 -59.03
C TYR A 8 8.80 -27.80 -58.93
N LEU A 9 8.29 -27.29 -60.06
CA LEU A 9 7.20 -26.31 -60.02
C LEU A 9 5.88 -26.91 -59.49
N ARG A 10 5.60 -28.20 -59.81
CA ARG A 10 4.42 -28.90 -59.31
C ARG A 10 4.52 -29.27 -57.80
N LEU A 11 5.73 -29.59 -57.31
CA LEU A 11 5.94 -29.82 -55.88
C LEU A 11 5.87 -28.54 -55.05
N SER A 12 6.39 -27.42 -55.57
CA SER A 12 6.31 -26.11 -54.84
C SER A 12 4.90 -25.55 -54.77
N VAL A 13 4.02 -25.82 -55.74
CA VAL A 13 2.61 -25.37 -55.74
C VAL A 13 1.74 -26.20 -54.76
N ILE A 14 2.13 -27.47 -54.46
CA ILE A 14 1.39 -28.33 -53.52
C ILE A 14 1.89 -28.09 -52.05
N CYS A 15 3.17 -27.78 -51.87
CA CYS A 15 3.71 -27.50 -50.51
C CYS A 15 3.35 -26.11 -49.98
N LEU A 16 3.07 -25.10 -50.82
CA LEU A 16 2.74 -23.77 -50.40
C LEU A 16 1.41 -23.65 -49.60
N PRO A 17 0.29 -24.29 -50.02
CA PRO A 17 -0.94 -24.27 -49.24
C PRO A 17 -0.88 -25.13 -47.95
N LEU A 18 0.01 -26.16 -47.92
CA LEU A 18 0.18 -26.99 -46.72
C LEU A 18 1.03 -26.28 -45.65
N LEU A 19 1.96 -25.40 -46.05
CA LEU A 19 2.74 -24.57 -45.13
C LEU A 19 1.92 -23.41 -44.58
N CYS A 20 0.95 -22.88 -45.32
CA CYS A 20 0.01 -21.86 -44.84
C CYS A 20 -1.01 -22.43 -43.85
N LEU A 21 -1.33 -23.71 -43.87
CA LEU A 21 -2.24 -24.34 -42.89
C LEU A 21 -1.58 -24.62 -41.55
N LEU A 22 -0.25 -24.60 -41.46
CA LEU A 22 0.47 -24.74 -40.18
C LEU A 22 0.74 -23.41 -39.45
N LEU A 23 0.42 -22.25 -40.06
CA LEU A 23 0.62 -20.93 -39.45
C LEU A 23 -0.66 -20.33 -38.82
N VAL A 24 -1.77 -21.07 -38.88
CA VAL A 24 -3.00 -20.67 -38.16
C VAL A 24 -3.12 -21.43 -36.82
N SER A 25 -2.00 -21.68 -36.15
CA SER A 25 -2.02 -21.88 -34.71
C SER A 25 -1.96 -20.49 -34.08
N CYS A 26 -3.05 -19.74 -34.17
CA CYS A 26 -3.30 -18.66 -33.25
C CYS A 26 -3.37 -19.28 -31.85
N ASN A 27 -2.30 -19.19 -31.10
CA ASN A 27 -2.38 -19.13 -29.68
C ASN A 27 -3.19 -17.86 -29.37
N GLY A 28 -4.50 -17.93 -29.50
CA GLY A 28 -5.41 -17.02 -28.85
C GLY A 28 -5.12 -17.17 -27.36
N VAL A 29 -4.48 -16.20 -26.77
CA VAL A 29 -4.61 -15.95 -25.35
C VAL A 29 -6.11 -15.80 -25.17
N HIS A 30 -6.79 -16.86 -24.76
CA HIS A 30 -8.15 -16.80 -24.28
C HIS A 30 -8.08 -15.96 -23.01
N SER A 31 -8.21 -14.64 -23.17
CA SER A 31 -8.67 -13.77 -22.12
C SER A 31 -10.11 -14.20 -21.86
N THR A 32 -10.28 -15.22 -21.03
CA THR A 32 -11.61 -15.59 -20.53
C THR A 32 -12.14 -14.38 -19.83
N LYS A 33 -13.19 -13.78 -20.41
CA LYS A 33 -13.90 -12.66 -19.80
C LYS A 33 -14.39 -13.16 -18.46
N VAL A 34 -13.98 -12.47 -17.37
CA VAL A 34 -14.48 -12.80 -16.02
C VAL A 34 -15.97 -12.45 -16.02
N GLU A 35 -16.83 -13.45 -15.81
CA GLU A 35 -18.27 -13.27 -15.70
C GLU A 35 -18.64 -13.32 -14.23
N GLY A 36 -19.20 -12.22 -13.70
CA GLY A 36 -19.57 -12.11 -12.30
C GLY A 36 -20.07 -10.72 -11.96
N GLU A 37 -20.41 -10.49 -10.70
CA GLU A 37 -20.81 -9.20 -10.16
C GLU A 37 -19.57 -8.42 -9.70
N GLU A 38 -19.33 -7.27 -10.32
CA GLU A 38 -18.22 -6.40 -9.94
C GLU A 38 -18.49 -5.71 -8.61
N VAL A 39 -17.62 -5.89 -7.66
CA VAL A 39 -17.65 -5.17 -6.38
C VAL A 39 -17.24 -3.72 -6.64
N ALA A 40 -18.15 -2.77 -6.33
CA ALA A 40 -17.89 -1.36 -6.59
C ALA A 40 -16.72 -0.84 -5.72
N MET A 41 -15.55 -0.71 -6.33
CA MET A 41 -14.38 -0.02 -5.76
C MET A 41 -14.51 1.47 -6.07
N ARG A 42 -14.48 2.32 -5.03
CA ARG A 42 -14.76 3.76 -5.18
C ARG A 42 -13.51 4.63 -5.12
N HIS A 43 -12.47 4.14 -4.49
CA HIS A 43 -11.29 4.91 -4.15
C HIS A 43 -9.99 4.25 -4.60
N SER A 44 -9.94 2.91 -4.59
CA SER A 44 -8.78 2.18 -5.09
C SER A 44 -8.67 2.29 -6.61
N ALA A 45 -7.48 2.64 -7.08
CA ALA A 45 -7.15 2.68 -8.49
C ALA A 45 -6.49 1.40 -8.99
N LEU A 46 -5.95 0.59 -8.07
CA LEU A 46 -5.16 -0.60 -8.39
C LEU A 46 -5.92 -1.92 -8.21
N LEU A 47 -7.05 -1.90 -7.51
CA LEU A 47 -7.75 -3.11 -7.09
C LEU A 47 -9.11 -3.24 -7.77
N LYS A 48 -9.35 -4.39 -8.39
CA LYS A 48 -10.65 -4.77 -8.94
C LYS A 48 -11.05 -6.13 -8.38
N ILE A 49 -12.30 -6.24 -7.92
CA ILE A 49 -12.87 -7.47 -7.37
C ILE A 49 -14.14 -7.83 -8.16
N THR A 50 -14.24 -9.08 -8.57
CA THR A 50 -15.43 -9.63 -9.23
C THR A 50 -15.84 -10.91 -8.52
N ASP A 51 -17.05 -10.92 -7.95
CA ASP A 51 -17.62 -12.10 -7.31
C ASP A 51 -18.32 -12.97 -8.39
N CYS A 52 -17.81 -14.18 -8.59
CA CYS A 52 -18.27 -15.16 -9.56
C CYS A 52 -19.05 -16.28 -8.88
N ASP A 53 -19.61 -17.20 -9.65
CA ASP A 53 -20.28 -18.38 -9.08
C ASP A 53 -19.26 -19.35 -8.50
N GLY A 54 -19.25 -19.46 -7.17
CA GLY A 54 -18.37 -20.35 -6.41
C GLY A 54 -16.92 -19.86 -6.18
N TYR A 55 -16.53 -18.67 -6.65
CA TYR A 55 -15.21 -18.10 -6.40
C TYR A 55 -15.23 -16.57 -6.63
N SER A 56 -14.17 -15.86 -6.23
CA SER A 56 -13.99 -14.45 -6.57
C SER A 56 -12.68 -14.26 -7.34
N VAL A 57 -12.68 -13.31 -8.28
CA VAL A 57 -11.49 -12.87 -9.01
C VAL A 57 -11.06 -11.51 -8.47
N VAL A 58 -9.79 -11.41 -8.10
CA VAL A 58 -9.18 -10.15 -7.68
C VAL A 58 -8.04 -9.82 -8.63
N GLU A 59 -8.15 -8.71 -9.31
CA GLU A 59 -7.12 -8.18 -10.21
C GLU A 59 -6.43 -7.01 -9.54
N VAL A 60 -5.11 -7.04 -9.55
CA VAL A 60 -4.25 -5.96 -9.05
C VAL A 60 -3.52 -5.36 -10.24
N ASP A 61 -3.78 -4.10 -10.53
CA ASP A 61 -3.11 -3.38 -11.60
C ASP A 61 -1.64 -3.10 -11.24
N ASN A 62 -0.79 -3.05 -12.26
CA ASN A 62 0.63 -2.77 -12.07
C ASN A 62 0.86 -1.27 -11.80
N PRO A 63 1.28 -0.87 -10.59
CA PRO A 63 1.46 0.54 -10.24
C PRO A 63 2.64 1.22 -10.95
N TRP A 64 3.55 0.44 -11.57
CA TRP A 64 4.72 0.96 -12.29
C TRP A 64 4.55 0.94 -13.82
N GLY A 65 3.47 0.37 -14.34
CA GLY A 65 3.32 0.20 -15.78
C GLY A 65 1.93 -0.19 -16.23
N LYS A 66 1.84 -0.74 -17.43
CA LYS A 66 0.57 -1.22 -17.99
C LYS A 66 0.33 -2.68 -17.65
N GLY A 67 -0.92 -3.05 -17.53
CA GLY A 67 -1.38 -4.41 -17.29
C GLY A 67 -1.49 -4.77 -15.82
N LEU A 68 -1.71 -6.04 -15.53
CA LEU A 68 -1.87 -6.53 -14.17
C LEU A 68 -0.50 -6.76 -13.52
N LEU A 69 -0.39 -6.42 -12.25
CA LEU A 69 0.64 -6.94 -11.36
C LEU A 69 0.36 -8.43 -11.10
N ASN A 70 -0.89 -8.74 -10.67
CA ASN A 70 -1.31 -10.11 -10.45
C ASN A 70 -2.84 -10.28 -10.59
N ARG A 71 -3.27 -11.55 -10.71
CA ARG A 71 -4.67 -11.95 -10.60
C ARG A 71 -4.78 -13.10 -9.61
N TYR A 72 -5.68 -12.96 -8.64
CA TYR A 72 -5.96 -13.97 -7.62
C TYR A 72 -7.34 -14.56 -7.85
N LEU A 73 -7.43 -15.88 -7.72
CA LEU A 73 -8.67 -16.65 -7.80
C LEU A 73 -8.95 -17.18 -6.40
N LEU A 74 -9.89 -16.53 -5.70
CA LEU A 74 -10.24 -16.86 -4.33
C LEU A 74 -11.29 -17.97 -4.35
N VAL A 75 -10.88 -19.19 -4.04
CA VAL A 75 -11.73 -20.37 -4.11
C VAL A 75 -11.94 -20.92 -2.71
N PRO A 76 -13.19 -21.09 -2.24
CA PRO A 76 -13.46 -21.66 -0.92
C PRO A 76 -12.74 -23.00 -0.74
N SER A 77 -12.18 -23.23 0.44
CA SER A 77 -11.36 -24.45 0.72
C SER A 77 -12.18 -25.73 0.72
N ASP A 78 -13.48 -25.63 0.98
CA ASP A 78 -14.46 -26.73 1.00
C ASP A 78 -15.12 -26.98 -0.36
N SER A 79 -14.82 -26.18 -1.38
CA SER A 79 -15.37 -26.33 -2.73
C SER A 79 -14.43 -27.03 -3.69
N VAL A 80 -15.00 -27.66 -4.73
CA VAL A 80 -14.24 -28.19 -5.85
C VAL A 80 -13.70 -27.05 -6.68
N LEU A 81 -12.49 -27.21 -7.22
CA LEU A 81 -11.91 -26.22 -8.14
C LEU A 81 -12.73 -26.19 -9.44
N PRO A 82 -13.26 -25.04 -9.86
CA PRO A 82 -13.95 -24.93 -11.14
C PRO A 82 -13.04 -25.27 -12.32
N ASP A 83 -13.58 -25.96 -13.34
CA ASP A 83 -12.80 -26.41 -14.51
C ASP A 83 -12.35 -25.25 -15.42
N ASP A 84 -13.16 -24.18 -15.50
CA ASP A 84 -12.98 -23.04 -16.42
C ASP A 84 -12.47 -21.76 -15.71
N LEU A 85 -11.52 -21.91 -14.79
CA LEU A 85 -10.91 -20.75 -14.13
C LEU A 85 -10.05 -19.92 -15.12
N PRO A 86 -10.12 -18.59 -15.05
CA PRO A 86 -9.17 -17.74 -15.75
C PRO A 86 -7.74 -17.97 -15.23
N SER A 87 -6.73 -17.54 -16.00
CA SER A 87 -5.34 -17.60 -15.52
C SER A 87 -5.13 -16.70 -14.31
N GLY A 88 -4.46 -17.19 -13.28
CA GLY A 88 -4.18 -16.46 -12.04
C GLY A 88 -3.65 -17.37 -10.93
N VAL A 89 -3.33 -16.76 -9.80
CA VAL A 89 -2.89 -17.46 -8.59
C VAL A 89 -4.11 -17.93 -7.82
N VAL A 90 -4.27 -19.25 -7.69
CA VAL A 90 -5.36 -19.83 -6.88
C VAL A 90 -5.02 -19.69 -5.41
N VAL A 91 -5.93 -19.08 -4.65
CA VAL A 91 -5.83 -18.93 -3.20
C VAL A 91 -7.05 -19.60 -2.56
N ARG A 92 -6.81 -20.60 -1.71
CA ARG A 92 -7.89 -21.28 -0.95
C ARG A 92 -8.27 -20.45 0.26
N THR A 93 -9.53 -20.10 0.36
CA THR A 93 -10.06 -19.24 1.43
C THR A 93 -11.05 -19.98 2.34
N PRO A 94 -11.19 -19.61 3.64
CA PRO A 94 -10.42 -18.58 4.31
C PRO A 94 -8.99 -19.02 4.62
N LEU A 95 -8.04 -18.08 4.59
CA LEU A 95 -6.65 -18.33 5.01
C LEU A 95 -6.59 -18.57 6.52
N GLN A 96 -5.78 -19.55 6.94
CA GLN A 96 -5.62 -19.96 8.33
C GLN A 96 -4.18 -19.81 8.84
N ARG A 97 -3.21 -19.84 7.91
CA ARG A 97 -1.78 -19.73 8.22
C ARG A 97 -1.12 -18.77 7.22
N VAL A 98 -0.84 -17.58 7.69
CA VAL A 98 -0.29 -16.51 6.85
C VAL A 98 1.07 -16.07 7.37
N VAL A 99 1.99 -15.81 6.45
CA VAL A 99 3.24 -15.09 6.73
C VAL A 99 3.09 -13.66 6.23
N LEU A 100 3.33 -12.68 7.10
CA LEU A 100 3.21 -11.26 6.80
C LEU A 100 4.57 -10.59 6.72
N PHE A 101 4.75 -9.70 5.75
CA PHE A 101 5.97 -8.90 5.60
C PHE A 101 5.87 -7.51 6.24
N SER A 102 4.70 -7.15 6.75
CA SER A 102 4.46 -5.81 7.32
C SER A 102 3.56 -5.86 8.54
N GLY A 103 3.90 -5.08 9.57
CA GLY A 103 3.08 -4.86 10.75
C GLY A 103 1.73 -4.17 10.45
N VAL A 104 1.67 -3.41 9.36
CA VAL A 104 0.44 -2.77 8.89
C VAL A 104 -0.67 -3.80 8.64
N HIS A 105 -0.34 -4.90 7.93
CA HIS A 105 -1.31 -5.98 7.69
C HIS A 105 -1.63 -6.74 8.98
N ALA A 106 -0.66 -6.91 9.87
CA ALA A 106 -0.89 -7.57 11.16
C ALA A 106 -1.89 -6.80 12.03
N SER A 107 -1.85 -5.46 12.02
CA SER A 107 -2.83 -4.61 12.70
C SER A 107 -4.25 -4.80 12.15
N LEU A 108 -4.39 -4.91 10.82
CA LEU A 108 -5.69 -5.21 10.21
C LEU A 108 -6.22 -6.60 10.61
N PHE A 109 -5.35 -7.63 10.63
CA PHE A 109 -5.75 -8.98 11.06
C PHE A 109 -6.23 -8.98 12.52
N GLU A 110 -5.55 -8.23 13.40
CA GLU A 110 -5.95 -8.06 14.81
C GLU A 110 -7.33 -7.39 14.91
N GLU A 111 -7.59 -6.34 14.16
CA GLU A 111 -8.88 -5.63 14.13
C GLU A 111 -10.00 -6.52 13.58
N LEU A 112 -9.72 -7.32 12.56
CA LEU A 112 -10.68 -8.29 12.04
C LEU A 112 -10.94 -9.44 13.02
N GLY A 113 -10.15 -9.57 14.11
CA GLY A 113 -10.27 -10.63 15.10
C GLY A 113 -9.65 -11.95 14.62
N LEU A 114 -8.73 -11.89 13.67
CA LEU A 114 -8.11 -13.04 13.00
C LEU A 114 -6.60 -13.11 13.25
N LEU A 115 -6.16 -12.65 14.43
CA LEU A 115 -4.77 -12.73 14.86
C LEU A 115 -4.22 -14.18 14.81
N SER A 116 -5.07 -15.16 15.08
CA SER A 116 -4.72 -16.60 15.02
C SER A 116 -4.34 -17.10 13.62
N ALA A 117 -4.69 -16.37 12.57
CA ALA A 117 -4.27 -16.72 11.21
C ALA A 117 -2.81 -16.31 10.92
N ILE A 118 -2.21 -15.43 11.73
CA ILE A 118 -0.81 -15.04 11.59
C ILE A 118 0.05 -16.13 12.19
N SER A 119 0.85 -16.80 11.35
CA SER A 119 1.78 -17.85 11.77
C SER A 119 3.24 -17.44 11.67
N GLY A 120 3.54 -16.38 10.92
CA GLY A 120 4.87 -15.80 10.81
C GLY A 120 4.84 -14.34 10.42
N ILE A 121 5.88 -13.61 10.81
CA ILE A 121 6.00 -12.20 10.49
C ILE A 121 7.45 -11.81 10.27
N CYS A 122 7.69 -10.91 9.32
CA CYS A 122 8.99 -10.26 9.11
C CYS A 122 9.08 -8.95 9.89
N ASP A 123 10.31 -8.45 10.03
CA ASP A 123 10.62 -7.14 10.64
C ASP A 123 10.02 -6.96 12.05
N SER A 124 9.99 -8.03 12.84
CA SER A 124 9.36 -8.14 14.16
C SER A 124 9.74 -7.01 15.15
N ARG A 125 10.93 -6.43 15.01
CA ARG A 125 11.45 -5.33 15.85
C ARG A 125 10.69 -4.00 15.69
N TYR A 126 9.91 -3.84 14.62
CA TYR A 126 9.18 -2.59 14.33
C TYR A 126 7.69 -2.68 14.64
N LEU A 127 7.25 -3.80 15.18
CA LEU A 127 5.83 -4.05 15.47
C LEU A 127 5.35 -3.32 16.71
N TYR A 128 4.12 -2.82 16.63
CA TYR A 128 3.42 -2.22 17.76
C TYR A 128 2.30 -3.12 18.31
N SER A 129 1.66 -3.96 17.46
CA SER A 129 0.60 -4.86 17.88
C SER A 129 1.01 -5.70 19.11
N HIS A 130 0.27 -5.55 20.21
CA HIS A 130 0.49 -6.33 21.43
C HIS A 130 0.17 -7.80 21.23
N GLY A 131 -0.84 -8.12 20.40
CA GLY A 131 -1.22 -9.49 20.10
C GLY A 131 -0.12 -10.24 19.35
N VAL A 132 0.47 -9.60 18.32
CA VAL A 132 1.58 -10.19 17.56
C VAL A 132 2.83 -10.35 18.42
N ARG A 133 3.19 -9.36 19.23
CA ARG A 133 4.34 -9.45 20.14
C ARG A 133 4.20 -10.62 21.12
N ARG A 134 3.02 -10.79 21.69
CA ARG A 134 2.72 -11.94 22.57
C ARG A 134 2.85 -13.27 21.81
N GLY A 135 2.33 -13.34 20.57
CA GLY A 135 2.48 -14.54 19.74
C GLY A 135 3.94 -14.87 19.41
N LEU A 136 4.81 -13.86 19.24
CA LEU A 136 6.25 -14.07 19.10
C LEU A 136 6.91 -14.57 20.40
N GLU A 137 6.49 -14.03 21.56
CA GLU A 137 7.01 -14.43 22.87
C GLU A 137 6.64 -15.86 23.24
N ASP A 138 5.41 -16.28 22.95
CA ASP A 138 4.91 -17.63 23.26
C ASP A 138 5.15 -18.66 22.13
N GLY A 139 5.70 -18.20 20.98
CA GLY A 139 6.07 -19.04 19.85
C GLY A 139 4.91 -19.48 18.97
N THR A 140 3.72 -18.92 19.11
CA THR A 140 2.57 -19.16 18.22
C THR A 140 2.72 -18.42 16.89
N ILE A 141 3.49 -17.33 16.88
CA ILE A 141 3.92 -16.59 15.68
C ILE A 141 5.45 -16.70 15.59
N LEU A 142 5.99 -17.07 14.42
CA LEU A 142 7.41 -17.20 14.20
C LEU A 142 8.01 -15.95 13.57
N ASP A 143 9.21 -15.58 14.03
CA ASP A 143 9.99 -14.51 13.39
C ASP A 143 10.63 -15.05 12.09
N CYS A 144 10.19 -14.49 10.96
CA CYS A 144 10.68 -14.85 9.64
C CYS A 144 11.89 -14.00 9.18
N GLY A 145 12.48 -13.22 10.07
CA GLY A 145 13.62 -12.35 9.77
C GLY A 145 13.22 -11.02 9.16
N SER A 146 14.06 -10.47 8.29
CA SER A 146 13.78 -9.21 7.61
C SER A 146 13.04 -9.44 6.30
N SER A 147 12.11 -8.54 5.93
CA SER A 147 11.40 -8.55 4.65
C SER A 147 12.33 -8.49 3.42
N VAL A 148 13.52 -7.90 3.55
CA VAL A 148 14.54 -7.87 2.49
C VAL A 148 15.44 -9.11 2.49
N ASN A 149 15.47 -9.89 3.57
CA ASN A 149 16.24 -11.12 3.69
C ASN A 149 15.49 -12.14 4.56
N VAL A 150 14.41 -12.66 4.00
CA VAL A 150 13.51 -13.56 4.71
C VAL A 150 14.17 -14.92 5.01
N ASN A 151 13.91 -15.45 6.19
CA ASN A 151 14.29 -16.81 6.57
C ASN A 151 13.36 -17.83 5.90
N SER A 152 13.75 -18.25 4.70
CA SER A 152 12.94 -19.21 3.90
C SER A 152 12.77 -20.59 4.56
N GLU A 153 13.64 -20.97 5.49
CA GLU A 153 13.52 -22.25 6.23
C GLU A 153 12.39 -22.17 7.25
N VAL A 154 12.29 -21.04 7.97
CA VAL A 154 11.15 -20.80 8.88
C VAL A 154 9.85 -20.71 8.11
N VAL A 155 9.81 -20.02 6.96
CA VAL A 155 8.62 -19.99 6.10
C VAL A 155 8.21 -21.39 5.63
N ALA A 156 9.18 -22.21 5.22
CA ALA A 156 8.92 -23.61 4.84
C ALA A 156 8.39 -24.44 6.01
N GLN A 157 8.90 -24.23 7.21
CA GLN A 157 8.43 -24.89 8.43
C GLN A 157 6.97 -24.52 8.76
N ILE A 158 6.60 -23.25 8.59
CA ILE A 158 5.21 -22.76 8.77
C ILE A 158 4.29 -23.43 7.77
N SER A 159 4.75 -23.68 6.54
CA SER A 159 3.92 -24.16 5.42
C SER A 159 2.63 -23.33 5.27
N PRO A 160 2.77 -22.02 4.95
CA PRO A 160 1.65 -21.09 4.96
C PRO A 160 0.66 -21.34 3.82
N ASP A 161 -0.57 -20.94 4.03
CA ASP A 161 -1.63 -20.93 3.00
C ASP A 161 -1.41 -19.79 2.02
N ALA A 162 -0.78 -18.69 2.48
CA ALA A 162 -0.32 -17.57 1.65
C ALA A 162 0.78 -16.75 2.35
N ILE A 163 1.58 -16.05 1.54
CA ILE A 163 2.60 -15.09 2.00
C ILE A 163 2.23 -13.71 1.49
N PHE A 164 2.06 -12.74 2.40
CA PHE A 164 1.75 -11.35 2.07
C PHE A 164 3.04 -10.55 1.97
N VAL A 165 3.35 -10.06 0.79
CA VAL A 165 4.59 -9.35 0.49
C VAL A 165 4.30 -7.92 0.01
N LEU A 166 5.26 -7.02 0.20
CA LEU A 166 5.23 -5.69 -0.38
C LEU A 166 5.97 -5.74 -1.73
N PRO A 167 5.27 -5.62 -2.87
CA PRO A 167 5.90 -5.64 -4.18
C PRO A 167 6.72 -4.36 -4.40
N TYR A 168 7.75 -4.42 -5.24
CA TYR A 168 8.52 -3.27 -5.69
C TYR A 168 8.91 -3.42 -7.15
N GLU A 169 9.16 -2.31 -7.82
CA GLU A 169 9.43 -2.29 -9.25
C GLU A 169 10.61 -3.20 -9.62
N ASN A 170 10.37 -4.09 -10.57
CA ASN A 170 11.34 -5.11 -11.02
C ASN A 170 11.87 -6.02 -9.90
N GLY A 171 11.13 -6.10 -8.78
CA GLY A 171 11.47 -6.96 -7.68
C GLY A 171 11.08 -8.42 -7.92
N GLY A 172 11.74 -9.31 -7.18
CA GLY A 172 11.39 -10.73 -7.08
C GLY A 172 11.46 -11.17 -5.62
N TYR A 173 10.92 -12.34 -5.33
CA TYR A 173 10.83 -12.86 -3.97
C TYR A 173 11.88 -13.95 -3.69
N GLY A 174 12.85 -14.09 -4.58
CA GLY A 174 14.06 -14.89 -4.42
C GLY A 174 13.76 -16.36 -4.10
N LYS A 175 14.17 -16.83 -2.91
CA LYS A 175 13.96 -18.23 -2.51
C LYS A 175 12.47 -18.58 -2.31
N LEU A 176 11.61 -17.61 -2.02
CA LEU A 176 10.17 -17.86 -1.81
C LEU A 176 9.48 -18.34 -3.09
N GLU A 177 9.93 -17.92 -4.27
CA GLU A 177 9.40 -18.34 -5.57
C GLU A 177 9.59 -19.83 -5.86
N ARG A 178 10.48 -20.49 -5.09
CA ARG A 178 10.72 -21.94 -5.22
C ARG A 178 9.69 -22.79 -4.49
N PHE A 179 8.89 -22.17 -3.62
CA PHE A 179 7.79 -22.82 -2.94
C PHE A 179 6.51 -22.67 -3.75
N SER A 180 5.58 -23.60 -3.54
CA SER A 180 4.26 -23.54 -4.17
C SER A 180 3.24 -22.72 -3.36
N PHE A 181 3.69 -21.96 -2.36
CA PHE A 181 2.81 -21.13 -1.56
C PHE A 181 2.34 -19.92 -2.37
N PRO A 182 1.04 -19.59 -2.37
CA PRO A 182 0.54 -18.36 -2.99
C PRO A 182 1.23 -17.13 -2.40
N ILE A 183 1.73 -16.25 -3.26
CA ILE A 183 2.27 -14.94 -2.88
C ILE A 183 1.19 -13.91 -3.16
N VAL A 184 0.77 -13.19 -2.13
CA VAL A 184 -0.18 -12.08 -2.20
C VAL A 184 0.60 -10.77 -2.18
N GLU A 185 0.59 -10.07 -3.31
CA GLU A 185 1.29 -8.79 -3.50
C GLU A 185 0.42 -7.65 -3.00
N CYS A 186 0.79 -7.12 -1.84
CA CYS A 186 0.07 -6.06 -1.15
C CYS A 186 0.54 -4.70 -1.69
N ALA A 187 -0.05 -4.25 -2.79
CA ALA A 187 0.28 -2.98 -3.43
C ALA A 187 -0.56 -1.79 -2.88
N ASP A 188 -1.26 -1.97 -1.77
CA ASP A 188 -2.07 -0.96 -1.09
C ASP A 188 -1.30 0.34 -0.82
N TYR A 189 -0.02 0.24 -0.43
CA TYR A 189 0.84 1.40 -0.18
C TYR A 189 1.17 2.23 -1.43
N MET A 190 0.89 1.70 -2.62
CA MET A 190 1.10 2.36 -3.91
C MET A 190 -0.14 3.12 -4.40
N GLU A 191 -1.25 3.03 -3.69
CA GLU A 191 -2.44 3.83 -3.98
C GLU A 191 -2.15 5.32 -3.85
N SER A 192 -2.79 6.13 -4.68
CA SER A 192 -2.61 7.57 -4.72
C SER A 192 -3.52 8.34 -3.77
N SER A 193 -4.47 7.64 -3.11
CA SER A 193 -5.40 8.27 -2.17
C SER A 193 -5.45 7.51 -0.83
N PRO A 194 -5.69 8.22 0.29
CA PRO A 194 -5.81 7.58 1.60
C PRO A 194 -6.91 6.53 1.67
N LEU A 195 -8.07 6.84 1.11
CA LEU A 195 -9.20 5.89 1.06
C LEU A 195 -8.95 4.76 0.07
N GLY A 196 -8.15 4.98 -0.99
CA GLY A 196 -7.72 3.90 -1.89
C GLY A 196 -6.90 2.85 -1.15
N CYS A 197 -5.91 3.27 -0.34
CA CYS A 197 -5.17 2.36 0.53
C CYS A 197 -6.11 1.57 1.46
N ALA A 198 -7.01 2.27 2.14
CA ALA A 198 -7.93 1.64 3.09
C ALA A 198 -8.89 0.65 2.42
N GLU A 199 -9.28 0.89 1.16
CA GLU A 199 -10.22 0.03 0.44
C GLU A 199 -9.68 -1.39 0.20
N TRP A 200 -8.37 -1.59 0.26
CA TRP A 200 -7.74 -2.90 0.18
C TRP A 200 -8.16 -3.84 1.31
N MET A 201 -8.64 -3.32 2.44
CA MET A 201 -9.19 -4.19 3.50
C MET A 201 -10.34 -5.08 2.99
N ARG A 202 -11.05 -4.69 1.93
CA ARG A 202 -12.12 -5.47 1.29
C ARG A 202 -11.57 -6.73 0.60
N PHE A 203 -10.37 -6.64 0.00
CA PHE A 203 -9.66 -7.79 -0.54
C PHE A 203 -9.17 -8.70 0.58
N TYR A 204 -8.53 -8.13 1.59
CA TYR A 204 -8.01 -8.90 2.73
C TYR A 204 -9.13 -9.59 3.51
N GLY A 205 -10.28 -8.94 3.67
CA GLY A 205 -11.46 -9.54 4.28
C GLY A 205 -11.98 -10.77 3.52
N ARG A 206 -11.91 -10.76 2.18
CA ARG A 206 -12.26 -11.92 1.35
C ARG A 206 -11.26 -13.06 1.51
N LEU A 207 -9.97 -12.75 1.51
CA LEU A 207 -8.92 -13.75 1.78
C LEU A 207 -9.11 -14.44 3.14
N LEU A 208 -9.58 -13.69 4.11
CA LEU A 208 -9.75 -14.15 5.50
C LEU A 208 -11.17 -14.68 5.82
N GLY A 209 -12.08 -14.67 4.84
CA GLY A 209 -13.46 -15.15 5.02
C GLY A 209 -14.34 -14.24 5.89
N CYS A 210 -14.02 -12.95 5.99
CA CYS A 210 -14.77 -11.97 6.77
C CYS A 210 -15.12 -10.70 5.95
N ALA A 211 -15.50 -10.88 4.68
CA ALA A 211 -15.80 -9.80 3.73
C ALA A 211 -16.82 -8.79 4.28
N GLU A 212 -17.94 -9.24 4.85
CA GLU A 212 -18.96 -8.35 5.41
C GLU A 212 -18.41 -7.45 6.51
N LYS A 213 -17.57 -8.01 7.39
CA LYS A 213 -16.93 -7.25 8.48
C LYS A 213 -15.99 -6.18 7.93
N SER A 214 -15.11 -6.56 6.99
CA SER A 214 -14.16 -5.62 6.38
C SER A 214 -14.87 -4.54 5.58
N ASP A 215 -15.92 -4.88 4.81
CA ASP A 215 -16.73 -3.92 4.08
C ASP A 215 -17.45 -2.94 5.03
N SER A 216 -17.95 -3.42 6.18
CA SER A 216 -18.57 -2.57 7.20
C SER A 216 -17.58 -1.59 7.82
N ILE A 217 -16.36 -2.06 8.16
CA ILE A 217 -15.28 -1.20 8.70
C ILE A 217 -14.91 -0.15 7.67
N PHE A 218 -14.66 -0.54 6.42
CA PHE A 218 -14.31 0.39 5.34
C PHE A 218 -15.38 1.48 5.14
N ASN A 219 -16.66 1.10 5.14
CA ASN A 219 -17.74 2.07 4.99
C ASN A 219 -17.78 3.08 6.15
N ALA A 220 -17.48 2.65 7.38
CA ALA A 220 -17.38 3.55 8.53
C ALA A 220 -16.18 4.51 8.38
N VAL A 221 -15.01 4.00 7.97
CA VAL A 221 -13.80 4.78 7.66
C VAL A 221 -14.09 5.86 6.61
N CYS A 222 -14.75 5.48 5.49
CA CYS A 222 -15.15 6.43 4.46
C CYS A 222 -16.06 7.54 5.00
N GLY A 223 -17.12 7.16 5.73
CA GLY A 223 -18.07 8.12 6.28
C GLY A 223 -17.43 9.14 7.21
N GLU A 224 -16.48 8.69 8.03
CA GLU A 224 -15.75 9.56 8.95
C GLU A 224 -14.73 10.45 8.20
N TYR A 225 -13.95 9.86 7.27
CA TYR A 225 -13.00 10.60 6.44
C TYR A 225 -13.70 11.72 5.65
N ASP A 226 -14.81 11.41 4.96
CA ASP A 226 -15.59 12.36 4.19
C ASP A 226 -16.17 13.48 5.07
N SER A 227 -16.59 13.16 6.28
CA SER A 227 -17.10 14.14 7.24
C SER A 227 -16.01 15.13 7.65
N LEU A 228 -14.81 14.64 7.98
CA LEU A 228 -13.66 15.47 8.35
C LEU A 228 -13.17 16.32 7.19
N SER A 229 -13.06 15.75 5.99
CA SER A 229 -12.63 16.47 4.78
C SER A 229 -13.62 17.58 4.42
N ARG A 230 -14.93 17.34 4.50
CA ARG A 230 -15.94 18.39 4.28
C ARG A 230 -15.85 19.50 5.34
N MET A 231 -15.68 19.15 6.61
CA MET A 231 -15.50 20.13 7.69
C MET A 231 -14.28 21.03 7.44
N ALA A 232 -13.18 20.47 6.94
CA ALA A 232 -11.98 21.24 6.61
C ALA A 232 -12.08 21.99 5.26
N ALA A 233 -12.97 21.57 4.36
CA ALA A 233 -13.17 22.24 3.06
C ALA A 233 -13.79 23.62 3.22
N ASP A 234 -14.64 23.81 4.22
CA ASP A 234 -15.41 25.05 4.46
C ASP A 234 -14.58 26.15 5.12
N VAL A 235 -13.33 25.88 5.49
CA VAL A 235 -12.45 26.89 6.13
C VAL A 235 -11.95 27.92 5.10
N THR A 236 -11.95 29.17 5.51
CA THR A 236 -11.47 30.30 4.69
C THR A 236 -9.95 30.52 4.86
N GLU A 237 -9.44 30.30 6.06
CA GLU A 237 -8.02 30.47 6.37
C GLU A 237 -7.33 29.10 6.36
N ARG A 238 -6.35 28.93 5.47
CA ARG A 238 -5.59 27.71 5.29
C ARG A 238 -4.14 27.95 5.71
N PRO A 239 -3.64 27.30 6.77
CA PRO A 239 -2.25 27.49 7.17
C PRO A 239 -1.32 26.95 6.08
N LYS A 240 -0.27 27.72 5.76
CA LYS A 240 0.79 27.29 4.86
C LYS A 240 1.62 26.19 5.54
N LEU A 241 1.66 25.02 4.91
CA LEU A 241 2.26 23.82 5.48
C LEU A 241 3.55 23.43 4.77
N MET A 242 4.59 23.19 5.56
CA MET A 242 5.76 22.44 5.13
C MET A 242 5.93 21.15 5.93
N CYS A 243 6.69 20.20 5.39
CA CYS A 243 6.87 18.91 6.02
C CYS A 243 8.26 18.32 5.82
N GLU A 244 8.53 17.26 6.58
CA GLU A 244 9.72 16.42 6.57
C GLU A 244 11.01 17.15 7.00
N LEU A 245 12.08 16.41 7.12
CA LEU A 245 13.42 16.91 7.43
C LEU A 245 14.35 16.72 6.23
N LYS A 246 15.39 17.51 6.16
CA LYS A 246 16.47 17.31 5.22
C LYS A 246 17.12 15.94 5.45
N SER A 247 17.18 15.12 4.41
CA SER A 247 18.02 13.94 4.38
C SER A 247 19.48 14.32 4.02
N THR A 248 20.36 13.36 3.86
CA THR A 248 21.78 13.60 3.60
C THR A 248 22.05 14.54 2.42
N SER A 249 21.44 14.26 1.26
CA SER A 249 21.71 14.97 0.00
C SER A 249 20.55 15.82 -0.52
N ALA A 250 19.31 15.56 -0.07
CA ALA A 250 18.11 16.22 -0.56
C ALA A 250 17.06 16.34 0.55
N TRP A 251 16.05 17.14 0.29
CA TRP A 251 14.83 17.20 1.09
C TRP A 251 13.73 16.47 0.33
N TYR A 252 13.29 15.33 0.87
CA TYR A 252 12.23 14.54 0.24
C TYR A 252 10.88 14.98 0.78
N VAL A 253 10.05 15.55 -0.09
CA VAL A 253 8.69 16.00 0.26
C VAL A 253 7.64 15.14 -0.46
N PRO A 254 6.49 14.86 0.15
CA PRO A 254 5.37 14.22 -0.55
C PRO A 254 4.95 15.04 -1.77
N GLY A 255 4.80 14.41 -2.93
CA GLY A 255 4.19 15.06 -4.09
C GLY A 255 2.72 15.39 -3.86
N GLY A 256 2.17 16.34 -4.61
CA GLY A 256 0.78 16.78 -4.48
C GLY A 256 -0.25 15.66 -4.79
N MET A 257 0.14 14.71 -5.64
CA MET A 257 -0.69 13.54 -6.00
C MET A 257 -0.42 12.32 -5.11
N SER A 258 0.43 12.44 -4.08
CA SER A 258 0.68 11.36 -3.14
C SER A 258 -0.44 11.27 -2.09
N THR A 259 -0.55 10.12 -1.44
CA THR A 259 -1.48 9.91 -0.32
C THR A 259 -1.37 11.00 0.76
N MET A 260 -0.14 11.39 1.14
CA MET A 260 0.07 12.46 2.12
C MET A 260 -0.24 13.85 1.56
N GLY A 261 0.10 14.13 0.29
CA GLY A 261 -0.27 15.38 -0.37
C GLY A 261 -1.78 15.59 -0.43
N GLN A 262 -2.50 14.52 -0.79
CA GLN A 262 -3.97 14.52 -0.78
C GLN A 262 -4.51 14.71 0.65
N MET A 263 -3.95 14.04 1.64
CA MET A 263 -4.39 14.16 3.04
C MET A 263 -4.18 15.57 3.60
N TYR A 264 -3.08 16.23 3.27
CA TYR A 264 -2.86 17.64 3.66
C TYR A 264 -3.90 18.58 3.05
N LYS A 265 -4.24 18.36 1.79
CA LYS A 265 -5.30 19.10 1.10
C LYS A 265 -6.66 18.86 1.76
N ASP A 266 -7.00 17.60 2.05
CA ASP A 266 -8.27 17.20 2.66
C ASP A 266 -8.40 17.70 4.10
N ALA A 267 -7.27 17.89 4.79
CA ALA A 267 -7.19 18.53 6.11
C ALA A 267 -7.26 20.07 6.06
N GLY A 268 -7.40 20.68 4.88
CA GLY A 268 -7.54 22.12 4.70
C GLY A 268 -6.24 22.92 4.82
N ALA A 269 -5.07 22.32 4.59
CA ALA A 269 -3.80 23.06 4.53
C ALA A 269 -3.53 23.67 3.14
N ASP A 270 -2.74 24.75 3.11
CA ASP A 270 -2.04 25.23 1.92
C ASP A 270 -0.66 24.57 1.89
N TYR A 271 -0.58 23.39 1.27
CA TYR A 271 0.63 22.61 1.22
C TYR A 271 1.62 23.19 0.21
N ALA A 272 2.78 23.64 0.65
CA ALA A 272 3.75 24.37 -0.14
C ALA A 272 4.23 23.62 -1.41
N PHE A 273 4.13 22.30 -1.43
CA PHE A 273 4.60 21.44 -2.51
C PHE A 273 3.46 20.73 -3.27
N ALA A 274 2.21 21.17 -3.07
CA ALA A 274 1.02 20.59 -3.72
C ALA A 274 1.08 20.64 -5.27
N HIS A 275 1.86 21.56 -5.84
CA HIS A 275 2.01 21.74 -7.29
C HIS A 275 2.93 20.71 -7.98
N TYR A 276 3.61 19.84 -7.22
CA TYR A 276 4.39 18.75 -7.80
C TYR A 276 3.47 17.58 -8.12
N ASP A 277 3.23 17.32 -9.42
CA ASP A 277 2.39 16.23 -9.92
C ASP A 277 3.11 14.87 -9.80
N ALA A 278 3.40 14.47 -8.57
CA ALA A 278 4.04 13.20 -8.25
C ALA A 278 3.19 12.44 -7.22
N SER A 279 3.02 11.13 -7.43
CA SER A 279 2.36 10.21 -6.48
C SER A 279 3.28 9.72 -5.36
N GLY A 280 4.60 9.93 -5.50
CA GLY A 280 5.63 9.58 -4.51
C GLY A 280 6.31 10.81 -3.92
N SER A 281 7.47 10.58 -3.30
CA SER A 281 8.32 11.65 -2.76
C SER A 281 9.13 12.35 -3.85
N VAL A 282 9.22 13.67 -3.75
CA VAL A 282 9.98 14.54 -4.66
C VAL A 282 11.27 14.98 -3.95
N PRO A 283 12.47 14.69 -4.51
CA PRO A 283 13.72 15.18 -3.98
C PRO A 283 13.93 16.66 -4.39
N LEU A 284 14.13 17.53 -3.41
CA LEU A 284 14.36 18.97 -3.63
C LEU A 284 15.68 19.41 -3.02
N ALA A 285 16.31 20.42 -3.62
CA ALA A 285 17.40 21.14 -3.01
C ALA A 285 16.88 22.00 -1.85
N VAL A 286 17.72 22.21 -0.83
CA VAL A 286 17.34 22.99 0.36
C VAL A 286 16.92 24.41 0.01
N GLU A 287 17.61 25.02 -0.96
CA GLU A 287 17.32 26.37 -1.45
C GLU A 287 15.92 26.48 -2.04
N VAL A 288 15.46 25.44 -2.76
CA VAL A 288 14.10 25.35 -3.31
C VAL A 288 13.09 25.24 -2.18
N VAL A 289 13.38 24.41 -1.16
CA VAL A 289 12.49 24.26 0.01
C VAL A 289 12.41 25.57 0.78
N LEU A 290 13.50 26.26 0.98
CA LEU A 290 13.53 27.56 1.66
C LEU A 290 12.76 28.63 0.86
N ASP A 291 12.93 28.67 -0.46
CA ASP A 291 12.18 29.60 -1.34
C ASP A 291 10.67 29.37 -1.29
N LYS A 292 10.23 28.10 -1.32
CA LYS A 292 8.81 27.74 -1.43
C LYS A 292 8.09 27.67 -0.09
N ALA A 293 8.79 27.28 0.98
CA ALA A 293 8.21 26.94 2.26
C ALA A 293 8.86 27.64 3.46
N GLY A 294 9.83 28.53 3.24
CA GLY A 294 10.51 29.24 4.33
C GLY A 294 9.57 30.09 5.18
N ASP A 295 8.50 30.62 4.60
CA ASP A 295 7.49 31.45 5.26
C ASP A 295 6.26 30.66 5.74
N SER A 296 6.29 29.32 5.73
CA SER A 296 5.19 28.48 6.19
C SER A 296 4.74 28.81 7.61
N ASP A 297 3.50 28.49 7.92
CA ASP A 297 2.94 28.73 9.27
C ASP A 297 3.17 27.53 10.18
N ILE A 298 3.13 26.30 9.61
CA ILE A 298 3.27 25.04 10.33
C ILE A 298 4.32 24.18 9.64
N TRP A 299 5.09 23.47 10.45
CA TRP A 299 6.03 22.45 9.98
C TRP A 299 5.74 21.12 10.65
N LEU A 300 5.39 20.10 9.86
CA LEU A 300 5.23 18.72 10.31
C LEU A 300 6.49 17.91 10.01
N VAL A 301 7.06 17.29 11.03
CA VAL A 301 8.24 16.42 10.88
C VAL A 301 7.95 15.01 11.36
N LYS A 302 8.41 14.01 10.58
CA LYS A 302 8.44 12.60 11.00
C LYS A 302 9.88 12.12 11.08
N TYR A 303 10.17 11.35 12.11
CA TYR A 303 11.48 10.73 12.30
C TYR A 303 11.36 9.46 13.14
N ASN A 304 12.37 8.60 13.08
CA ASN A 304 12.48 7.41 13.92
C ASN A 304 13.73 7.54 14.79
N SER A 305 13.55 7.64 16.11
CA SER A 305 14.67 7.78 17.05
C SER A 305 14.24 7.35 18.45
N GLU A 306 15.14 6.73 19.22
CA GLU A 306 14.92 6.41 20.62
C GLU A 306 14.60 7.67 21.47
N ASN A 307 15.28 8.78 21.16
CA ASN A 307 15.10 10.05 21.84
C ASN A 307 14.30 11.03 20.99
N ASP A 308 13.47 11.85 21.65
CA ASP A 308 12.74 12.87 20.96
C ASP A 308 13.68 13.99 20.49
N LYS A 309 13.45 14.43 19.25
CA LYS A 309 14.17 15.57 18.70
C LYS A 309 13.69 16.87 19.34
N THR A 310 14.59 17.80 19.51
CA THR A 310 14.36 19.15 20.02
C THR A 310 14.85 20.18 18.99
N TYR A 311 14.47 21.45 19.17
CA TYR A 311 15.01 22.53 18.34
C TYR A 311 16.54 22.57 18.35
N SER A 312 17.18 22.33 19.49
CA SER A 312 18.64 22.29 19.59
C SER A 312 19.25 21.10 18.87
N SER A 313 18.63 19.92 18.94
CA SER A 313 19.11 18.75 18.19
C SER A 313 18.96 18.93 16.68
N LEU A 314 17.88 19.56 16.21
CA LEU A 314 17.70 19.88 14.79
C LEU A 314 18.76 20.87 14.30
N LEU A 315 19.07 21.93 15.09
CA LEU A 315 20.15 22.85 14.74
C LEU A 315 21.53 22.19 14.69
N ALA A 316 21.78 21.22 15.55
CA ALA A 316 23.04 20.45 15.52
C ALA A 316 23.11 19.56 14.26
N GLU A 317 22.00 19.06 13.76
CA GLU A 317 21.95 18.26 12.52
C GLU A 317 22.10 19.15 11.28
N TYR A 318 21.42 20.29 11.25
CA TYR A 318 21.48 21.24 10.15
C TYR A 318 21.13 22.68 10.62
N ASN A 319 22.10 23.55 10.66
CA ASN A 319 21.94 24.93 11.14
C ASN A 319 20.97 25.77 10.25
N GLY A 320 20.80 25.40 8.98
CA GLY A 320 19.90 26.10 8.06
C GLY A 320 18.41 26.05 8.44
N TYR A 321 18.01 25.17 9.36
CA TYR A 321 16.61 25.12 9.86
C TYR A 321 16.18 26.43 10.55
N MET A 322 17.12 27.21 11.10
CA MET A 322 16.83 28.50 11.73
C MET A 322 16.24 29.54 10.76
N HIS A 323 16.36 29.35 9.46
CA HIS A 323 15.85 30.30 8.45
C HIS A 323 14.38 30.04 8.05
N PHE A 324 13.75 29.03 8.63
CA PHE A 324 12.35 28.72 8.37
C PHE A 324 11.46 29.38 9.45
N LYS A 325 10.47 30.16 9.02
CA LYS A 325 9.52 30.86 9.92
C LYS A 325 8.88 29.96 10.99
N PRO A 326 8.41 28.73 10.67
CA PRO A 326 7.82 27.86 11.69
C PRO A 326 8.86 27.37 12.72
N PHE A 327 10.12 27.30 12.37
CA PHE A 327 11.19 27.00 13.33
C PHE A 327 11.43 28.19 14.28
N GLU A 328 11.52 29.41 13.75
CA GLU A 328 11.69 30.65 14.52
C GLU A 328 10.50 30.87 15.49
N ASN A 329 9.27 30.67 14.99
CA ASN A 329 8.04 30.84 15.73
C ASN A 329 7.69 29.67 16.65
N ARG A 330 8.56 28.65 16.71
CA ARG A 330 8.34 27.41 17.47
C ARG A 330 7.03 26.74 17.12
N ASN A 331 6.69 26.65 15.85
CA ASN A 331 5.48 26.02 15.32
C ASN A 331 5.81 24.76 14.51
N VAL A 332 6.68 23.92 15.07
CA VAL A 332 7.06 22.61 14.57
C VAL A 332 6.33 21.54 15.38
N TYR A 333 5.67 20.61 14.67
CA TYR A 333 5.03 19.44 15.26
C TYR A 333 5.75 18.17 14.78
N ALA A 334 6.05 17.30 15.70
CA ALA A 334 6.92 16.16 15.49
C ALA A 334 6.21 14.85 15.81
N CYS A 335 6.32 13.88 14.90
CA CYS A 335 5.92 12.49 15.10
C CYS A 335 7.17 11.61 15.16
N ASN A 336 7.49 11.10 16.35
CA ASN A 336 8.53 10.11 16.54
C ASN A 336 7.96 8.71 16.30
N THR A 337 8.19 8.16 15.13
CA THR A 337 7.67 6.85 14.73
C THR A 337 8.31 5.68 15.47
N HIS A 338 9.33 5.91 16.30
CA HIS A 338 9.84 4.93 17.25
C HIS A 338 8.92 4.75 18.47
N LYS A 339 8.13 5.78 18.77
CA LYS A 339 7.25 5.83 19.96
C LYS A 339 5.77 5.85 19.62
N LYS A 340 5.43 6.24 18.40
CA LYS A 340 4.05 6.43 17.94
C LYS A 340 3.72 5.45 16.83
N ASN A 341 2.65 4.71 17.01
CA ASN A 341 2.21 3.68 16.06
C ASN A 341 1.43 4.27 14.88
N VAL A 342 1.93 5.33 14.25
CA VAL A 342 1.21 6.02 13.20
C VAL A 342 0.98 5.13 11.97
N PHE A 343 1.96 4.31 11.57
CA PHE A 343 1.85 3.55 10.33
C PHE A 343 0.86 2.39 10.43
N GLU A 344 0.91 1.58 11.51
CA GLU A 344 -0.01 0.45 11.68
C GLU A 344 -1.44 0.92 11.98
N GLU A 345 -1.61 2.05 12.68
CA GLU A 345 -2.92 2.56 13.06
C GLU A 345 -3.63 3.36 11.97
N THR A 346 -2.90 3.93 11.00
CA THR A 346 -3.52 4.86 10.03
C THR A 346 -3.54 4.36 8.60
N ALA A 347 -2.84 3.28 8.26
CA ALA A 347 -2.80 2.77 6.90
C ALA A 347 -4.20 2.39 6.37
N PHE A 348 -4.96 1.64 7.17
CA PHE A 348 -6.34 1.28 6.85
C PHE A 348 -7.37 2.19 7.55
N HIS A 349 -6.91 3.15 8.36
CA HIS A 349 -7.70 4.13 9.10
C HIS A 349 -7.21 5.56 8.86
N PRO A 350 -7.19 6.03 7.61
CA PRO A 350 -6.70 7.37 7.28
C PRO A 350 -7.51 8.49 7.94
N GLU A 351 -8.77 8.23 8.33
CA GLU A 351 -9.61 9.18 9.07
C GLU A 351 -9.00 9.58 10.43
N ARG A 352 -8.22 8.69 11.07
CA ARG A 352 -7.54 8.97 12.35
C ARG A 352 -6.48 10.05 12.16
N LEU A 353 -5.64 9.90 11.13
CA LEU A 353 -4.61 10.90 10.82
C LEU A 353 -5.23 12.18 10.27
N LEU A 354 -6.27 12.09 9.43
CA LEU A 354 -6.99 13.26 8.92
C LEU A 354 -7.59 14.06 10.07
N ARG A 355 -8.21 13.42 11.06
CA ARG A 355 -8.75 14.07 12.28
C ARG A 355 -7.68 14.84 13.02
N GLU A 356 -6.50 14.24 13.19
CA GLU A 356 -5.38 14.89 13.86
C GLU A 356 -4.88 16.10 13.07
N LEU A 357 -4.74 15.99 11.76
CA LEU A 357 -4.31 17.08 10.90
C LEU A 357 -5.33 18.24 10.90
N VAL A 358 -6.64 17.92 10.84
CA VAL A 358 -7.70 18.93 10.95
C VAL A 358 -7.62 19.65 12.28
N ALA A 359 -7.41 18.93 13.38
CA ALA A 359 -7.28 19.56 14.72
C ALA A 359 -6.02 20.43 14.83
N LEU A 360 -4.92 20.04 14.19
CA LEU A 360 -3.68 20.83 14.17
C LEU A 360 -3.80 22.09 13.31
N PHE A 361 -4.43 21.99 12.17
CA PHE A 361 -4.54 23.09 11.21
C PHE A 361 -5.68 24.06 11.59
N HIS A 362 -6.76 23.52 12.15
CA HIS A 362 -7.99 24.23 12.44
C HIS A 362 -8.50 23.85 13.85
N PRO A 363 -7.80 24.24 14.92
CA PRO A 363 -8.14 23.81 16.29
C PRO A 363 -9.54 24.21 16.74
N VAL A 364 -10.14 25.23 16.12
CA VAL A 364 -11.53 25.65 16.39
C VAL A 364 -12.57 24.63 15.90
N LEU A 365 -12.25 23.78 14.93
CA LEU A 365 -13.16 22.75 14.41
C LEU A 365 -13.25 21.54 15.34
N LEU A 366 -12.17 21.24 16.06
CA LEU A 366 -12.06 20.10 16.96
C LEU A 366 -11.43 20.52 18.30
N PRO A 367 -12.08 21.40 19.08
CA PRO A 367 -11.48 22.07 20.25
C PRO A 367 -11.10 21.10 21.39
N ASP A 368 -11.79 19.98 21.48
CA ASP A 368 -11.55 18.97 22.53
C ASP A 368 -10.59 17.85 22.10
N TYR A 369 -10.15 17.86 20.82
CA TYR A 369 -9.25 16.83 20.32
C TYR A 369 -7.84 16.99 20.90
N ARG A 370 -7.27 15.87 21.33
CA ARG A 370 -5.88 15.81 21.76
C ARG A 370 -5.08 14.99 20.75
N THR A 371 -3.99 15.57 20.27
CA THR A 371 -3.10 14.92 19.29
C THR A 371 -2.53 13.62 19.84
N VAL A 372 -2.51 12.61 19.00
CA VAL A 372 -2.02 11.26 19.30
C VAL A 372 -0.63 11.05 18.71
N TYR A 373 -0.45 11.45 17.47
CA TYR A 373 0.77 11.17 16.69
C TYR A 373 1.75 12.33 16.70
N TYR A 374 1.26 13.56 16.48
CA TYR A 374 2.09 14.75 16.41
C TYR A 374 2.06 15.52 17.72
N GLU A 375 3.23 15.83 18.24
CA GLU A 375 3.40 16.66 19.43
C GLU A 375 4.15 17.95 19.08
N LYS A 376 3.80 19.04 19.72
CA LYS A 376 4.53 20.29 19.54
C LYS A 376 5.96 20.12 20.05
N MET A 377 6.95 20.40 19.19
CA MET A 377 8.37 20.26 19.54
C MET A 377 8.77 21.19 20.69
N ARG A 378 9.64 20.71 21.57
CA ARG A 378 10.16 21.42 22.76
C ARG A 378 11.50 22.10 22.52
#